data_2e0db7417d6f6c7067ca032c8f1e033b
#
_entry.id   2e0db7417d6f6c7067ca032c8f1e033b
#
_cell.length_a   1.000
_cell.length_b   1.000
_cell.length_c   1.000
_cell.angle_alpha   90.00
_cell.angle_beta   90.00
_cell.angle_gamma   90.00
#
_symmetry.space_group_name_H-M   'P 1'
#
loop_
_entity.id
_entity.type
_entity.pdbx_description
1 polymer ?
#
loop_
_entity_poly.entity_id
_entity_poly.type
_entity_poly.pdbx_seq_one_letter_code
_entity_poly.pdbx_strand_id
1 'polypeptide(L)'
;MFDYVKRMIASIVGRNNHEVNKEPRIIKASEHGIDPKLVSFAAVRTCSILQQRGYKAYVVGGAVRDLLLGVKPKDFDVATDATPEQVKRAQRRAFIIGRRFRLVHVVFGNEIVECSTFRALDASGVRKDASGRVISDNIFGEMWEDAARRDFTINALYYDPSTGDIYDYHGGYEDIRRKTLRMIGYPQARYREDPVRMMRAVRISAKLGFKIEKSADRAIAEMAPLLGNVPAARLFDEMIKLFTCGRAEECLLKLRAAGLHRSLLPMLDVILDEPDGEKFLMLALKRTDERIAVGKKISPAFLFATLLWPQVKKRWDAYQKSSTSNKGSARAMALYSAAEEVIATQSAKLAIQYRFVADMKLIWMLQLRFERRTGKNPYTLVEHPKYRAGYDFMLLRSALGHVPESLVHWWEDFVDADEQKRADMVAQAEVEARRTAAQARAGSKSRQKEQRDEERFTEEATRYEPRSKTSRRRRSSAEKAGIEGQASEAKLAEKPDNAASVVSVKPKRRRRRPKSDKAESKSEQS
;
A
#
# COMPACT_ATOMS: atom_id res chain seq x y z
N MET A 1 34.00 -0.34 34.10
CA MET A 1 32.99 -1.03 33.28
C MET A 1 32.66 -0.28 31.99
N PHE A 2 32.41 1.03 32.00
CA PHE A 2 32.14 1.85 30.81
C PHE A 2 33.30 1.87 29.78
N ASP A 3 34.55 1.91 30.23
CA ASP A 3 35.72 1.92 29.33
C ASP A 3 35.99 0.53 28.69
N TYR A 4 35.65 -0.55 29.38
CA TYR A 4 35.72 -1.90 28.83
C TYR A 4 34.68 -2.11 27.72
N VAL A 5 33.46 -1.62 27.92
CA VAL A 5 32.39 -1.65 26.93
C VAL A 5 32.73 -0.75 25.72
N LYS A 6 33.31 0.44 25.94
CA LYS A 6 33.84 1.31 24.88
C LYS A 6 34.97 0.63 24.09
N ARG A 7 35.91 -0.02 24.76
CA ARG A 7 36.99 -0.77 24.07
C ARG A 7 36.47 -2.00 23.34
N MET A 8 35.48 -2.71 23.90
CA MET A 8 34.82 -3.84 23.23
C MET A 8 34.03 -3.38 22.02
N ILE A 9 33.30 -2.27 22.12
CA ILE A 9 32.60 -1.66 20.99
C ILE A 9 33.61 -1.17 19.93
N ALA A 10 34.71 -0.52 20.36
CA ALA A 10 35.76 -0.09 19.45
C ALA A 10 36.50 -1.28 18.81
N SER A 11 36.69 -2.41 19.50
CA SER A 11 37.29 -3.62 18.92
C SER A 11 36.36 -4.37 17.99
N ILE A 12 35.04 -4.30 18.21
CA ILE A 12 34.02 -4.86 17.32
C ILE A 12 33.82 -3.95 16.08
N VAL A 13 33.87 -2.64 16.27
CA VAL A 13 33.80 -1.64 15.19
C VAL A 13 35.14 -1.57 14.42
N GLY A 14 36.28 -1.78 15.11
CA GLY A 14 37.62 -1.72 14.50
C GLY A 14 38.08 -3.01 13.79
N ARG A 15 37.39 -4.15 13.98
CA ARG A 15 37.74 -5.41 13.30
C ARG A 15 37.10 -5.62 11.93
N ASN A 16 36.20 -4.75 11.50
CA ASN A 16 35.66 -4.72 10.16
C ASN A 16 35.91 -3.37 9.49
N ASN A 17 37.16 -2.89 9.49
CA ASN A 17 37.62 -2.03 8.42
C ASN A 17 37.65 -2.88 7.14
N HIS A 18 36.49 -3.03 6.47
CA HIS A 18 36.52 -3.09 5.04
C HIS A 18 37.13 -1.76 4.62
N GLU A 19 38.43 -1.76 4.33
CA GLU A 19 39.06 -0.66 3.61
C GLU A 19 38.16 -0.35 2.43
N VAL A 20 37.57 0.83 2.44
CA VAL A 20 36.69 1.25 1.34
C VAL A 20 37.62 1.31 0.13
N ASN A 21 37.48 0.36 -0.77
CA ASN A 21 38.33 0.29 -1.94
C ASN A 21 38.11 1.57 -2.77
N LYS A 22 39.12 2.42 -2.83
CA LYS A 22 39.09 3.68 -3.56
C LYS A 22 39.31 3.49 -5.05
N GLU A 23 39.83 2.34 -5.44
CA GLU A 23 40.09 1.99 -6.84
C GLU A 23 39.04 0.98 -7.34
N PRO A 24 38.34 1.26 -8.44
CA PRO A 24 37.36 0.33 -8.97
C PRO A 24 38.05 -0.81 -9.75
N ARG A 25 37.43 -1.99 -9.71
CA ARG A 25 37.66 -2.94 -10.77
C ARG A 25 37.02 -2.42 -12.05
N ILE A 26 37.79 -2.32 -13.12
CA ILE A 26 37.29 -1.91 -14.44
C ILE A 26 36.98 -3.19 -15.23
N ILE A 27 35.71 -3.37 -15.58
CA ILE A 27 35.23 -4.46 -16.44
C ILE A 27 35.10 -3.88 -17.86
N LYS A 28 35.91 -4.43 -18.77
CA LYS A 28 35.97 -3.95 -20.15
C LYS A 28 34.70 -4.31 -20.94
N ALA A 29 34.39 -3.52 -21.97
CA ALA A 29 33.25 -3.76 -22.86
C ALA A 29 33.25 -5.19 -23.46
N SER A 30 34.45 -5.78 -23.70
CA SER A 30 34.61 -7.16 -24.17
C SER A 30 34.25 -8.23 -23.15
N GLU A 31 34.22 -7.90 -21.85
CA GLU A 31 33.97 -8.86 -20.75
C GLU A 31 32.50 -9.00 -20.37
N HIS A 32 31.70 -7.91 -20.50
CA HIS A 32 30.37 -7.86 -19.92
C HIS A 32 29.21 -8.02 -20.90
N GLY A 33 29.44 -7.86 -22.21
CA GLY A 33 28.47 -8.15 -23.27
C GLY A 33 27.22 -7.21 -23.29
N ILE A 34 27.28 -6.05 -22.68
CA ILE A 34 26.20 -5.07 -22.81
C ILE A 34 26.11 -4.60 -24.27
N ASP A 35 24.93 -4.67 -24.87
CA ASP A 35 24.65 -4.04 -26.17
C ASP A 35 24.46 -2.52 -25.97
N PRO A 36 25.36 -1.68 -26.53
CA PRO A 36 25.25 -0.22 -26.42
C PRO A 36 23.92 0.34 -26.98
N LYS A 37 23.27 -0.39 -27.90
CA LYS A 37 21.97 0.02 -28.48
C LYS A 37 20.83 -0.02 -27.47
N LEU A 38 20.97 -0.76 -26.37
CA LEU A 38 19.99 -0.81 -25.30
C LEU A 38 20.12 0.37 -24.33
N VAL A 39 21.22 1.11 -24.38
CA VAL A 39 21.43 2.32 -23.57
C VAL A 39 20.63 3.48 -24.16
N SER A 40 19.86 4.20 -23.34
CA SER A 40 19.06 5.31 -23.81
C SER A 40 19.90 6.40 -24.46
N PHE A 41 19.45 6.90 -25.62
CA PHE A 41 20.08 8.05 -26.28
C PHE A 41 20.16 9.26 -25.35
N ALA A 42 19.13 9.51 -24.55
CA ALA A 42 19.09 10.61 -23.59
C ALA A 42 20.19 10.46 -22.52
N ALA A 43 20.39 9.25 -21.99
CA ALA A 43 21.44 8.96 -21.01
C ALA A 43 22.84 9.11 -21.61
N VAL A 44 23.08 8.53 -22.79
CA VAL A 44 24.36 8.67 -23.54
C VAL A 44 24.65 10.16 -23.80
N ARG A 45 23.66 10.90 -24.30
CA ARG A 45 23.82 12.33 -24.62
C ARG A 45 24.07 13.16 -23.37
N THR A 46 23.41 12.85 -22.26
CA THR A 46 23.64 13.54 -20.97
C THR A 46 25.08 13.33 -20.50
N CYS A 47 25.59 12.10 -20.52
CA CYS A 47 26.97 11.80 -20.16
C CYS A 47 27.95 12.51 -21.11
N SER A 48 27.77 12.39 -22.43
CA SER A 48 28.66 12.99 -23.44
C SER A 48 28.78 14.50 -23.27
N ILE A 49 27.67 15.23 -23.07
CA ILE A 49 27.70 16.69 -22.88
C ILE A 49 28.46 17.10 -21.61
N LEU A 50 28.34 16.32 -20.52
CA LEU A 50 29.07 16.58 -19.27
C LEU A 50 30.56 16.23 -19.44
N GLN A 51 30.90 15.12 -20.06
CA GLN A 51 32.28 14.67 -20.32
C GLN A 51 33.01 15.65 -21.25
N GLN A 52 32.36 16.20 -22.30
CA GLN A 52 32.93 17.23 -23.18
C GLN A 52 33.25 18.53 -22.44
N ARG A 53 32.64 18.79 -21.30
CA ARG A 53 32.91 19.93 -20.42
C ARG A 53 33.90 19.64 -19.31
N GLY A 54 34.55 18.46 -19.35
CA GLY A 54 35.55 18.03 -18.38
C GLY A 54 35.02 17.38 -17.10
N TYR A 55 33.71 17.12 -17.04
CA TYR A 55 33.13 16.43 -15.90
C TYR A 55 33.13 14.91 -16.09
N LYS A 56 33.28 14.16 -14.99
CA LYS A 56 33.00 12.73 -14.97
C LYS A 56 31.49 12.51 -15.04
N ALA A 57 31.01 11.60 -15.88
CA ALA A 57 29.58 11.27 -15.96
C ALA A 57 29.37 9.84 -16.43
N TYR A 58 28.54 9.10 -15.71
CA TYR A 58 28.31 7.67 -15.90
C TYR A 58 26.83 7.34 -15.77
N VAL A 59 26.37 6.36 -16.54
CA VAL A 59 25.09 5.70 -16.29
C VAL A 59 25.27 4.81 -15.06
N VAL A 60 24.27 4.80 -14.14
CA VAL A 60 24.44 4.14 -12.84
C VAL A 60 23.21 3.37 -12.39
N GLY A 61 23.38 2.56 -11.37
CA GLY A 61 22.29 2.00 -10.62
C GLY A 61 21.56 0.85 -11.31
N GLY A 62 20.24 0.88 -11.22
CA GLY A 62 19.39 -0.19 -11.75
C GLY A 62 19.50 -0.41 -13.25
N ALA A 63 19.80 0.63 -14.02
CA ALA A 63 19.97 0.56 -15.47
C ALA A 63 21.16 -0.34 -15.84
N VAL A 64 22.32 -0.13 -15.22
CA VAL A 64 23.53 -0.96 -15.49
C VAL A 64 23.29 -2.43 -15.16
N ARG A 65 22.66 -2.68 -14.01
CA ARG A 65 22.28 -4.04 -13.60
C ARG A 65 21.33 -4.69 -14.62
N ASP A 66 20.28 -3.98 -15.03
CA ASP A 66 19.28 -4.53 -15.95
C ASP A 66 19.91 -4.78 -17.33
N LEU A 67 20.81 -3.92 -17.82
CA LEU A 67 21.59 -4.13 -19.04
C LEU A 67 22.48 -5.39 -18.95
N LEU A 68 23.18 -5.62 -17.82
CA LEU A 68 23.98 -6.82 -17.57
C LEU A 68 23.15 -8.09 -17.54
N LEU A 69 21.86 -7.99 -17.21
CA LEU A 69 20.91 -9.09 -17.24
C LEU A 69 20.22 -9.28 -18.61
N GLY A 70 20.61 -8.48 -19.62
CA GLY A 70 19.99 -8.50 -20.95
C GLY A 70 18.57 -7.93 -20.97
N VAL A 71 18.18 -7.17 -19.96
CA VAL A 71 16.85 -6.56 -19.83
C VAL A 71 16.94 -5.07 -20.17
N LYS A 72 16.06 -4.59 -21.06
CA LYS A 72 15.99 -3.16 -21.38
C LYS A 72 15.50 -2.37 -20.15
N PRO A 73 16.33 -1.44 -19.63
CA PRO A 73 15.94 -0.59 -18.52
C PRO A 73 14.72 0.30 -18.86
N LYS A 74 13.89 0.59 -17.84
CA LYS A 74 12.79 1.55 -18.00
C LYS A 74 13.26 2.99 -17.83
N ASP A 75 14.13 3.22 -16.86
CA ASP A 75 14.62 4.54 -16.45
C ASP A 75 16.15 4.50 -16.40
N PHE A 76 16.79 5.60 -16.74
CA PHE A 76 18.23 5.74 -16.71
C PHE A 76 18.64 6.86 -15.76
N ASP A 77 19.50 6.53 -14.81
CA ASP A 77 20.11 7.47 -13.88
C ASP A 77 21.54 7.76 -14.31
N VAL A 78 21.96 9.02 -14.18
CA VAL A 78 23.35 9.46 -14.42
C VAL A 78 23.93 9.99 -13.11
N ALA A 79 25.17 9.64 -12.81
CA ALA A 79 25.94 10.22 -11.72
C ALA A 79 27.17 10.94 -12.26
N THR A 80 27.50 12.11 -11.67
CA THR A 80 28.55 13.00 -12.14
C THR A 80 29.24 13.71 -10.97
N ASP A 81 30.46 14.23 -11.19
CA ASP A 81 31.12 15.16 -10.26
C ASP A 81 30.65 16.62 -10.45
N ALA A 82 29.90 16.92 -11.53
CA ALA A 82 29.29 18.23 -11.72
C ALA A 82 28.22 18.52 -10.67
N THR A 83 28.23 19.73 -10.09
CA THR A 83 27.16 20.18 -9.19
C THR A 83 25.83 20.33 -9.91
N PRO A 84 24.67 20.32 -9.21
CA PRO A 84 23.38 20.49 -9.85
C PRO A 84 23.26 21.75 -10.71
N GLU A 85 23.90 22.86 -10.30
CA GLU A 85 23.95 24.11 -11.04
C GLU A 85 24.79 23.99 -12.31
N GLN A 86 25.90 23.24 -12.26
CA GLN A 86 26.76 22.98 -13.41
C GLN A 86 26.04 22.05 -14.40
N VAL A 87 25.37 21.01 -13.95
CA VAL A 87 24.53 20.15 -14.80
C VAL A 87 23.43 20.95 -15.47
N LYS A 88 22.71 21.80 -14.72
CA LYS A 88 21.68 22.68 -15.29
C LYS A 88 22.22 23.64 -16.37
N ARG A 89 23.41 24.20 -16.18
CA ARG A 89 24.07 25.04 -17.17
C ARG A 89 24.58 24.25 -18.39
N ALA A 90 24.95 23.00 -18.19
CA ALA A 90 25.44 22.13 -19.25
C ALA A 90 24.33 21.68 -20.21
N GLN A 91 23.13 21.44 -19.69
CA GLN A 91 22.02 20.80 -20.40
C GLN A 91 20.97 21.83 -20.85
N ARG A 92 20.45 21.69 -22.08
CA ARG A 92 19.50 22.68 -22.67
C ARG A 92 18.17 22.72 -21.91
N ARG A 93 17.64 21.57 -21.47
CA ARG A 93 16.36 21.44 -20.73
C ARG A 93 16.61 20.66 -19.46
N ALA A 94 16.96 21.37 -18.40
CA ALA A 94 17.31 20.76 -17.11
C ALA A 94 16.68 21.53 -15.94
N PHE A 95 16.13 20.78 -14.98
CA PHE A 95 15.42 21.31 -13.83
C PHE A 95 15.99 20.72 -12.55
N ILE A 96 16.46 21.57 -11.63
CA ILE A 96 16.90 21.14 -10.30
C ILE A 96 15.65 20.82 -9.48
N ILE A 97 15.57 19.60 -8.95
CA ILE A 97 14.48 19.13 -8.11
C ILE A 97 15.00 18.58 -6.78
N GLY A 98 14.08 18.50 -5.79
CA GLY A 98 14.39 18.03 -4.45
C GLY A 98 15.01 19.10 -3.55
N ARG A 99 14.54 19.17 -2.29
CA ARG A 99 15.11 20.04 -1.25
C ARG A 99 16.13 19.32 -0.38
N ARG A 100 15.80 18.07 -0.04
CA ARG A 100 16.61 17.22 0.83
C ARG A 100 17.79 16.60 0.09
N PHE A 101 17.53 16.11 -1.12
CA PHE A 101 18.47 15.49 -2.03
C PHE A 101 18.28 16.18 -3.38
N ARG A 102 19.21 17.08 -3.70
CA ARG A 102 19.13 17.83 -4.96
C ARG A 102 19.63 16.96 -6.10
N LEU A 103 18.81 16.85 -7.14
CA LEU A 103 19.15 16.18 -8.38
C LEU A 103 18.62 17.00 -9.57
N VAL A 104 19.02 16.66 -10.76
CA VAL A 104 18.64 17.39 -11.98
C VAL A 104 17.88 16.44 -12.90
N HIS A 105 16.65 16.82 -13.25
CA HIS A 105 15.94 16.19 -14.36
C HIS A 105 16.39 16.79 -15.67
N VAL A 106 17.04 16.00 -16.51
CA VAL A 106 17.43 16.36 -17.88
C VAL A 106 16.40 15.78 -18.83
N VAL A 107 15.76 16.63 -19.63
CA VAL A 107 14.59 16.27 -20.45
C VAL A 107 14.95 16.18 -21.92
N PHE A 108 14.75 15.02 -22.53
CA PHE A 108 14.88 14.74 -23.96
C PHE A 108 13.54 14.22 -24.52
N GLY A 109 12.79 15.09 -25.20
CA GLY A 109 11.44 14.74 -25.66
C GLY A 109 10.55 14.30 -24.50
N ASN A 110 10.14 13.04 -24.52
CA ASN A 110 9.31 12.41 -23.47
C ASN A 110 10.15 11.66 -22.42
N GLU A 111 11.46 11.58 -22.60
CA GLU A 111 12.36 10.88 -21.68
C GLU A 111 12.98 11.87 -20.68
N ILE A 112 13.04 11.46 -19.41
CA ILE A 112 13.66 12.21 -18.33
C ILE A 112 14.81 11.35 -17.79
N VAL A 113 16.02 11.93 -17.78
CA VAL A 113 17.20 11.33 -17.14
C VAL A 113 17.41 12.02 -15.80
N GLU A 114 17.44 11.24 -14.72
CA GLU A 114 17.79 11.74 -13.39
C GLU A 114 19.31 11.83 -13.27
N CYS A 115 19.83 13.05 -13.13
CA CYS A 115 21.26 13.30 -12.98
C CYS A 115 21.57 13.74 -11.55
N SER A 116 22.39 12.95 -10.83
CA SER A 116 22.82 13.19 -9.46
C SER A 116 24.30 13.49 -9.38
N THR A 117 24.69 14.42 -8.49
CA THR A 117 26.10 14.66 -8.17
C THR A 117 26.60 13.58 -7.21
N PHE A 118 27.85 13.12 -7.37
CA PHE A 118 28.51 12.19 -6.43
C PHE A 118 28.46 12.75 -5.02
N ARG A 119 28.10 11.92 -4.06
CA ARG A 119 27.92 12.32 -2.66
C ARG A 119 29.04 11.79 -1.80
N ALA A 120 29.57 12.66 -0.94
CA ALA A 120 30.60 12.29 0.02
C ALA A 120 30.12 11.25 1.04
N LEU A 121 31.04 10.40 1.47
CA LEU A 121 30.81 9.41 2.53
C LEU A 121 30.83 10.04 3.91
N ASP A 122 31.62 11.10 4.12
CA ASP A 122 31.77 11.75 5.42
C ASP A 122 30.48 12.42 5.89
N ALA A 123 30.11 12.06 7.13
CA ALA A 123 28.88 12.50 7.75
C ALA A 123 29.00 13.86 8.50
N SER A 124 30.16 14.53 8.47
CA SER A 124 30.41 15.74 9.26
C SER A 124 29.48 16.92 8.92
N GLY A 125 28.92 16.92 7.70
CA GLY A 125 27.90 17.88 7.28
C GLY A 125 26.51 17.31 7.01
N VAL A 126 26.33 16.02 7.23
CA VAL A 126 25.04 15.32 7.03
C VAL A 126 24.16 15.53 8.25
N ARG A 127 23.02 16.21 8.08
CA ARG A 127 22.06 16.40 9.18
C ARG A 127 21.26 15.11 9.38
N LYS A 128 21.36 14.54 10.60
CA LYS A 128 20.58 13.37 11.03
C LYS A 128 19.57 13.78 12.09
N ASP A 129 18.44 13.05 12.18
CA ASP A 129 17.50 13.18 13.28
C ASP A 129 17.96 12.34 14.51
N ALA A 130 17.19 12.42 15.60
CA ALA A 130 17.50 11.71 16.85
C ALA A 130 17.56 10.17 16.69
N SER A 131 16.95 9.62 15.63
CA SER A 131 16.98 8.18 15.31
C SER A 131 18.16 7.78 14.41
N GLY A 132 19.04 8.74 14.04
CA GLY A 132 20.18 8.52 13.14
C GLY A 132 19.84 8.59 11.65
N ARG A 133 18.61 8.97 11.28
CA ARG A 133 18.16 9.08 9.90
C ARG A 133 18.66 10.39 9.28
N VAL A 134 19.17 10.31 8.05
CA VAL A 134 19.65 11.47 7.28
C VAL A 134 18.47 12.40 6.92
N ILE A 135 18.55 13.67 7.31
CA ILE A 135 17.55 14.71 6.99
C ILE A 135 17.97 15.55 5.78
N SER A 136 19.25 15.86 5.64
CA SER A 136 19.80 16.62 4.51
C SER A 136 21.18 16.10 4.17
N ASP A 137 21.46 15.98 2.87
CA ASP A 137 22.66 15.37 2.36
C ASP A 137 22.96 15.92 0.95
N ASN A 138 23.56 17.11 0.93
CA ASN A 138 24.00 17.78 -0.30
C ASN A 138 25.52 18.06 -0.25
N ILE A 139 26.28 17.14 0.38
CA ILE A 139 27.73 17.16 0.41
C ILE A 139 28.22 16.32 -0.74
N PHE A 140 29.00 16.94 -1.64
CA PHE A 140 29.51 16.29 -2.82
C PHE A 140 30.87 15.67 -2.55
N GLY A 141 31.15 14.54 -3.22
CA GLY A 141 32.35 13.75 -3.00
C GLY A 141 32.83 13.07 -4.28
N GLU A 142 33.68 12.08 -4.08
CA GLU A 142 34.25 11.28 -5.14
C GLU A 142 33.34 10.09 -5.53
N MET A 143 33.60 9.50 -6.70
CA MET A 143 32.80 8.38 -7.23
C MET A 143 32.80 7.16 -6.31
N TRP A 144 33.93 6.84 -5.65
CA TRP A 144 34.02 5.73 -4.70
C TRP A 144 33.16 5.98 -3.44
N GLU A 145 33.05 7.24 -3.01
CA GLU A 145 32.19 7.62 -1.88
C GLU A 145 30.72 7.46 -2.23
N ASP A 146 30.30 7.91 -3.42
CA ASP A 146 28.94 7.72 -3.91
C ASP A 146 28.60 6.23 -4.03
N ALA A 147 29.55 5.40 -4.52
CA ALA A 147 29.38 3.95 -4.59
C ALA A 147 29.17 3.33 -3.20
N ALA A 148 29.98 3.72 -2.20
CA ALA A 148 29.89 3.20 -0.84
C ALA A 148 28.59 3.55 -0.12
N ARG A 149 27.91 4.61 -0.54
CA ARG A 149 26.63 5.05 0.04
C ARG A 149 25.40 4.38 -0.56
N ARG A 150 25.54 3.73 -1.71
CA ARG A 150 24.43 3.00 -2.35
C ARG A 150 23.95 1.85 -1.48
N ASP A 151 22.80 1.29 -1.82
CA ASP A 151 22.18 0.22 -1.03
C ASP A 151 22.83 -1.15 -1.26
N PHE A 152 22.86 -1.60 -2.50
CA PHE A 152 23.32 -2.95 -2.87
C PHE A 152 24.43 -2.89 -3.90
N THR A 153 25.35 -3.85 -3.83
CA THR A 153 26.50 -3.97 -4.75
C THR A 153 26.08 -3.94 -6.22
N ILE A 154 25.02 -4.66 -6.56
CA ILE A 154 24.47 -4.74 -7.93
C ILE A 154 23.87 -3.42 -8.44
N ASN A 155 23.64 -2.44 -7.57
CA ASN A 155 23.16 -1.10 -7.93
C ASN A 155 24.26 -0.03 -7.82
N ALA A 156 25.51 -0.44 -7.53
CA ALA A 156 26.66 0.46 -7.37
C ALA A 156 27.66 0.28 -8.51
N LEU A 157 27.17 0.02 -9.69
CA LEU A 157 27.93 -0.10 -10.92
C LEU A 157 27.80 1.18 -11.74
N TYR A 158 28.90 1.64 -12.34
CA TYR A 158 28.98 2.86 -13.13
C TYR A 158 29.44 2.49 -14.54
N TYR A 159 28.58 2.72 -15.52
CA TYR A 159 28.86 2.44 -16.93
C TYR A 159 29.22 3.73 -17.66
N ASP A 160 30.38 3.74 -18.32
CA ASP A 160 30.80 4.84 -19.18
C ASP A 160 30.33 4.60 -20.62
N PRO A 161 29.38 5.39 -21.14
CA PRO A 161 28.90 5.21 -22.50
C PRO A 161 29.96 5.55 -23.59
N SER A 162 31.04 6.24 -23.24
CA SER A 162 32.08 6.65 -24.19
C SER A 162 33.08 5.52 -24.47
N THR A 163 33.44 4.76 -23.44
CA THR A 163 34.39 3.63 -23.53
C THR A 163 33.69 2.27 -23.53
N GLY A 164 32.48 2.21 -23.02
CA GLY A 164 31.76 0.96 -22.75
C GLY A 164 32.21 0.27 -21.47
N ASP A 165 33.13 0.83 -20.68
CA ASP A 165 33.66 0.20 -19.48
C ASP A 165 32.70 0.32 -18.28
N ILE A 166 32.76 -0.64 -17.36
CA ILE A 166 32.05 -0.59 -16.08
C ILE A 166 33.03 -0.45 -14.93
N TYR A 167 32.78 0.48 -14.03
CA TYR A 167 33.53 0.70 -12.80
C TYR A 167 32.78 0.08 -11.62
N ASP A 168 33.41 -0.89 -10.94
CA ASP A 168 32.84 -1.68 -9.83
C ASP A 168 33.73 -1.60 -8.59
N TYR A 169 33.24 -0.89 -7.54
CA TYR A 169 33.97 -0.73 -6.27
C TYR A 169 33.65 -1.84 -5.25
N HIS A 170 32.54 -2.59 -5.43
CA HIS A 170 31.99 -3.45 -4.39
C HIS A 170 31.71 -4.89 -4.83
N GLY A 171 32.16 -5.29 -6.03
CA GLY A 171 31.95 -6.65 -6.56
C GLY A 171 30.53 -6.91 -7.06
N GLY A 172 29.82 -5.87 -7.46
CA GLY A 172 28.44 -5.98 -7.95
C GLY A 172 28.30 -6.78 -9.23
N TYR A 173 29.30 -6.75 -10.10
CA TYR A 173 29.34 -7.56 -11.31
C TYR A 173 29.34 -9.06 -11.01
N GLU A 174 30.18 -9.51 -10.06
CA GLU A 174 30.18 -10.90 -9.61
C GLU A 174 28.90 -11.28 -8.87
N ASP A 175 28.34 -10.39 -8.05
CA ASP A 175 27.08 -10.64 -7.35
C ASP A 175 25.90 -10.81 -8.32
N ILE A 176 25.89 -10.10 -9.46
CA ILE A 176 24.90 -10.32 -10.54
C ILE A 176 25.06 -11.73 -11.12
N ARG A 177 26.28 -12.17 -11.44
CA ARG A 177 26.56 -13.52 -11.97
C ARG A 177 26.15 -14.62 -11.00
N ARG A 178 26.36 -14.40 -9.69
CA ARG A 178 25.97 -15.32 -8.61
C ARG A 178 24.50 -15.19 -8.21
N LYS A 179 23.75 -14.28 -8.81
CA LYS A 179 22.35 -13.97 -8.44
C LYS A 179 22.19 -13.68 -6.95
N THR A 180 23.11 -12.91 -6.39
CA THR A 180 23.17 -12.56 -4.98
C THR A 180 22.86 -11.07 -4.79
N LEU A 181 21.98 -10.75 -3.85
CA LEU A 181 21.69 -9.39 -3.42
C LEU A 181 22.45 -9.11 -2.12
N ARG A 182 23.58 -8.40 -2.24
CA ARG A 182 24.46 -8.05 -1.12
C ARG A 182 24.33 -6.57 -0.76
N MET A 183 24.19 -6.29 0.55
CA MET A 183 24.24 -4.94 1.09
C MET A 183 25.68 -4.39 1.07
N ILE A 184 25.85 -3.15 0.68
CA ILE A 184 27.14 -2.44 0.82
C ILE A 184 27.30 -2.02 2.26
N GLY A 185 28.41 -2.43 2.90
CA GLY A 185 28.68 -2.17 4.31
C GLY A 185 27.95 -3.12 5.26
N TYR A 186 27.91 -2.77 6.55
CA TYR A 186 27.34 -3.60 7.59
C TYR A 186 25.80 -3.51 7.60
N PRO A 187 25.06 -4.59 7.37
CA PRO A 187 23.60 -4.55 7.12
C PRO A 187 22.79 -3.86 8.23
N GLN A 188 23.08 -4.16 9.53
CA GLN A 188 22.35 -3.57 10.64
C GLN A 188 22.53 -2.05 10.70
N ALA A 189 23.73 -1.54 10.43
CA ALA A 189 23.99 -0.12 10.37
C ALA A 189 23.24 0.53 9.20
N ARG A 190 23.27 -0.12 8.04
CA ARG A 190 22.63 0.37 6.81
C ARG A 190 21.11 0.38 6.91
N TYR A 191 20.50 -0.62 7.54
CA TYR A 191 19.05 -0.64 7.80
C TYR A 191 18.63 0.35 8.89
N ARG A 192 19.49 0.63 9.88
CA ARG A 192 19.23 1.68 10.86
C ARG A 192 19.31 3.08 10.23
N GLU A 193 20.25 3.29 9.31
CA GLU A 193 20.37 4.54 8.55
C GLU A 193 19.14 4.81 7.65
N ASP A 194 18.66 3.80 6.94
CA ASP A 194 17.44 3.88 6.11
C ASP A 194 16.69 2.53 6.12
N PRO A 195 15.67 2.39 6.99
CA PRO A 195 14.90 1.15 7.07
C PRO A 195 14.16 0.75 5.79
N VAL A 196 13.89 1.70 4.88
CA VAL A 196 13.27 1.40 3.58
C VAL A 196 14.13 0.46 2.73
N ARG A 197 15.43 0.39 2.98
CA ARG A 197 16.33 -0.57 2.30
C ARG A 197 15.90 -2.02 2.51
N MET A 198 15.24 -2.36 3.63
CA MET A 198 14.66 -3.70 3.85
C MET A 198 13.56 -4.03 2.83
N MET A 199 12.63 -3.09 2.58
CA MET A 199 11.60 -3.25 1.56
C MET A 199 12.21 -3.33 0.15
N ARG A 200 13.23 -2.53 -0.11
CA ARG A 200 13.98 -2.55 -1.38
C ARG A 200 14.68 -3.89 -1.58
N ALA A 201 15.28 -4.48 -0.52
CA ALA A 201 15.89 -5.81 -0.57
C ALA A 201 14.87 -6.86 -0.99
N VAL A 202 13.71 -6.90 -0.34
CA VAL A 202 12.59 -7.81 -0.68
C VAL A 202 12.17 -7.62 -2.13
N ARG A 203 11.91 -6.38 -2.55
CA ARG A 203 11.46 -6.07 -3.90
C ARG A 203 12.47 -6.47 -4.98
N ILE A 204 13.74 -6.11 -4.80
CA ILE A 204 14.79 -6.40 -5.79
C ILE A 204 15.06 -7.91 -5.85
N SER A 205 15.11 -8.58 -4.70
CA SER A 205 15.23 -10.04 -4.61
C SER A 205 14.10 -10.75 -5.36
N ALA A 206 12.84 -10.36 -5.15
CA ALA A 206 11.70 -10.94 -5.85
C ALA A 206 11.71 -10.61 -7.35
N LYS A 207 11.93 -9.32 -7.72
CA LYS A 207 11.96 -8.88 -9.12
C LYS A 207 12.98 -9.64 -9.96
N LEU A 208 14.18 -9.88 -9.39
CA LEU A 208 15.30 -10.47 -10.11
C LEU A 208 15.44 -11.98 -9.88
N GLY A 209 14.73 -12.57 -8.93
CA GLY A 209 14.94 -13.94 -8.49
C GLY A 209 16.29 -14.15 -7.78
N PHE A 210 16.85 -13.09 -7.19
CA PHE A 210 18.14 -13.14 -6.49
C PHE A 210 17.96 -13.52 -5.03
N LYS A 211 18.94 -14.23 -4.46
CA LYS A 211 18.97 -14.54 -3.02
C LYS A 211 19.57 -13.38 -2.27
N ILE A 212 18.90 -12.93 -1.20
CA ILE A 212 19.48 -11.96 -0.26
C ILE A 212 20.63 -12.66 0.46
N GLU A 213 21.77 -11.98 0.57
CA GLU A 213 22.93 -12.48 1.28
C GLU A 213 22.56 -12.72 2.77
N LYS A 214 23.04 -13.84 3.36
CA LYS A 214 22.59 -14.34 4.66
C LYS A 214 22.68 -13.33 5.81
N SER A 215 23.71 -12.49 5.84
CA SER A 215 23.89 -11.47 6.87
C SER A 215 22.84 -10.37 6.73
N ALA A 216 22.55 -9.93 5.50
CA ALA A 216 21.56 -8.93 5.19
C ALA A 216 20.13 -9.46 5.45
N ASP A 217 19.86 -10.71 5.11
CA ASP A 217 18.55 -11.34 5.32
C ASP A 217 18.23 -11.50 6.81
N ARG A 218 19.18 -11.98 7.62
CA ARG A 218 19.05 -12.05 9.07
C ARG A 218 18.79 -10.68 9.69
N ALA A 219 19.53 -9.66 9.24
CA ALA A 219 19.38 -8.30 9.74
C ALA A 219 18.02 -7.68 9.40
N ILE A 220 17.33 -8.12 8.32
CA ILE A 220 15.97 -7.66 8.00
C ILE A 220 15.01 -8.04 9.13
N ALA A 221 15.02 -9.30 9.56
CA ALA A 221 14.10 -9.77 10.62
C ALA A 221 14.36 -9.04 11.95
N GLU A 222 15.65 -8.79 12.30
CA GLU A 222 16.04 -8.07 13.51
C GLU A 222 15.63 -6.59 13.48
N MET A 223 15.71 -5.94 12.31
CA MET A 223 15.50 -4.50 12.15
C MET A 223 14.08 -4.14 11.65
N ALA A 224 13.23 -5.11 11.36
CA ALA A 224 11.86 -4.89 10.86
C ALA A 224 11.05 -3.84 11.65
N PRO A 225 11.12 -3.77 13.00
CA PRO A 225 10.40 -2.75 13.77
C PRO A 225 10.77 -1.31 13.42
N LEU A 226 11.98 -1.06 12.89
CA LEU A 226 12.42 0.29 12.49
C LEU A 226 11.61 0.90 11.36
N LEU A 227 10.85 0.09 10.58
CA LEU A 227 9.93 0.62 9.58
C LEU A 227 8.85 1.52 10.20
N GLY A 228 8.48 1.29 11.45
CA GLY A 228 7.54 2.15 12.18
C GLY A 228 8.00 3.62 12.31
N ASN A 229 9.30 3.88 12.20
CA ASN A 229 9.90 5.22 12.29
C ASN A 229 10.03 5.91 10.92
N VAL A 230 9.66 5.24 9.84
CA VAL A 230 9.74 5.82 8.48
C VAL A 230 8.48 6.63 8.19
N PRO A 231 8.60 7.82 7.56
CA PRO A 231 7.42 8.57 7.13
C PRO A 231 6.50 7.73 6.25
N ALA A 232 5.21 7.72 6.58
CA ALA A 232 4.19 6.92 5.91
C ALA A 232 4.13 7.13 4.38
N ALA A 233 4.44 8.35 3.90
CA ALA A 233 4.51 8.63 2.47
C ALA A 233 5.64 7.86 1.75
N ARG A 234 6.83 7.74 2.37
CA ARG A 234 7.93 6.94 1.80
C ARG A 234 7.60 5.45 1.78
N LEU A 235 6.94 4.96 2.84
CA LEU A 235 6.47 3.58 2.89
C LEU A 235 5.46 3.30 1.78
N PHE A 236 4.54 4.24 1.57
CA PHE A 236 3.54 4.14 0.50
C PHE A 236 4.17 4.09 -0.89
N ASP A 237 5.13 4.97 -1.18
CA ASP A 237 5.82 4.99 -2.47
C ASP A 237 6.58 3.68 -2.74
N GLU A 238 7.25 3.12 -1.73
CA GLU A 238 7.97 1.85 -1.90
C GLU A 238 7.00 0.66 -2.00
N MET A 239 5.86 0.69 -1.30
CA MET A 239 4.79 -0.31 -1.46
C MET A 239 4.22 -0.33 -2.88
N ILE A 240 3.98 0.84 -3.49
CA ILE A 240 3.57 0.90 -4.90
C ILE A 240 4.61 0.23 -5.79
N LYS A 241 5.90 0.56 -5.64
CA LYS A 241 6.99 -0.05 -6.41
C LYS A 241 7.07 -1.57 -6.20
N LEU A 242 6.84 -2.03 -4.97
CA LEU A 242 6.85 -3.44 -4.61
C LEU A 242 5.74 -4.21 -5.34
N PHE A 243 4.52 -3.67 -5.38
CA PHE A 243 3.39 -4.32 -6.05
C PHE A 243 3.33 -4.07 -7.56
N THR A 244 4.17 -3.19 -8.11
CA THR A 244 4.21 -2.91 -9.55
C THR A 244 5.52 -3.37 -10.21
N CYS A 245 6.32 -4.20 -9.53
CA CYS A 245 7.57 -4.69 -10.08
C CYS A 245 7.42 -5.90 -11.03
N GLY A 246 6.23 -6.48 -11.18
CA GLY A 246 5.93 -7.65 -11.99
C GLY A 246 6.16 -8.99 -11.25
N ARG A 247 6.28 -8.93 -9.93
CA ARG A 247 6.41 -10.07 -9.00
C ARG A 247 5.72 -9.75 -7.68
N ALA A 248 4.52 -9.21 -7.75
CA ALA A 248 3.79 -8.68 -6.59
C ALA A 248 3.44 -9.79 -5.58
N GLU A 249 3.04 -10.96 -6.06
CA GLU A 249 2.76 -12.13 -5.23
C GLU A 249 3.99 -12.56 -4.44
N GLU A 250 5.13 -12.77 -5.10
CA GLU A 250 6.40 -13.14 -4.46
C GLU A 250 6.88 -12.06 -3.48
N CYS A 251 6.72 -10.79 -3.85
CA CYS A 251 7.03 -9.65 -2.97
C CYS A 251 6.22 -9.69 -1.68
N LEU A 252 4.91 -9.96 -1.76
CA LEU A 252 4.05 -10.03 -0.58
C LEU A 252 4.44 -11.18 0.35
N LEU A 253 4.68 -12.36 -0.21
CA LEU A 253 5.10 -13.55 0.57
C LEU A 253 6.43 -13.31 1.27
N LYS A 254 7.43 -12.76 0.57
CA LYS A 254 8.72 -12.40 1.18
C LYS A 254 8.59 -11.30 2.22
N LEU A 255 7.74 -10.30 2.00
CA LEU A 255 7.46 -9.23 2.97
C LEU A 255 6.88 -9.82 4.27
N ARG A 256 5.94 -10.78 4.13
CA ARG A 256 5.35 -11.49 5.28
C ARG A 256 6.40 -12.33 6.00
N ALA A 257 7.15 -13.16 5.28
CA ALA A 257 8.19 -14.01 5.85
C ALA A 257 9.25 -13.22 6.62
N ALA A 258 9.61 -12.03 6.13
CA ALA A 258 10.55 -11.13 6.78
C ALA A 258 9.94 -10.30 7.94
N GLY A 259 8.64 -10.44 8.25
CA GLY A 259 7.94 -9.70 9.30
C GLY A 259 7.73 -8.20 9.01
N LEU A 260 8.07 -7.72 7.81
CA LEU A 260 7.99 -6.30 7.44
C LEU A 260 6.54 -5.80 7.29
N HIS A 261 5.60 -6.72 6.98
CA HIS A 261 4.18 -6.40 6.77
C HIS A 261 3.51 -5.80 8.01
N ARG A 262 3.94 -6.18 9.23
CA ARG A 262 3.31 -5.71 10.49
C ARG A 262 3.31 -4.20 10.64
N SER A 263 4.35 -3.53 10.14
CA SER A 263 4.45 -2.07 10.14
C SER A 263 3.75 -1.39 8.96
N LEU A 264 3.42 -2.14 7.90
CA LEU A 264 2.92 -1.62 6.62
C LEU A 264 1.45 -1.96 6.38
N LEU A 265 1.12 -3.22 6.58
CA LEU A 265 -0.20 -3.81 6.31
C LEU A 265 -0.67 -4.58 7.56
N PRO A 266 -1.11 -3.89 8.62
CA PRO A 266 -1.46 -4.54 9.89
C PRO A 266 -2.60 -5.56 9.79
N MET A 267 -3.38 -5.49 8.70
CA MET A 267 -4.48 -6.42 8.44
C MET A 267 -4.05 -7.64 7.61
N LEU A 268 -2.79 -7.71 7.16
CA LEU A 268 -2.37 -8.73 6.19
C LEU A 268 -2.46 -10.13 6.76
N ASP A 269 -1.99 -10.34 8.00
CA ASP A 269 -2.06 -11.66 8.63
C ASP A 269 -3.52 -12.14 8.72
N VAL A 270 -4.44 -11.27 9.16
CA VAL A 270 -5.87 -11.60 9.24
C VAL A 270 -6.47 -11.92 7.87
N ILE A 271 -6.02 -11.25 6.81
CA ILE A 271 -6.47 -11.52 5.44
C ILE A 271 -5.95 -12.88 4.96
N LEU A 272 -4.68 -13.18 5.21
CA LEU A 272 -4.03 -14.41 4.75
C LEU A 272 -4.40 -15.65 5.59
N ASP A 273 -4.88 -15.46 6.81
CA ASP A 273 -5.36 -16.53 7.66
C ASP A 273 -6.81 -16.96 7.30
N GLU A 274 -7.54 -16.13 6.55
CA GLU A 274 -8.86 -16.47 6.01
C GLU A 274 -8.72 -17.06 4.59
N PRO A 275 -9.16 -18.31 4.31
CA PRO A 275 -8.96 -18.96 3.00
C PRO A 275 -9.49 -18.17 1.81
N ASP A 276 -10.63 -17.50 1.95
CA ASP A 276 -11.18 -16.64 0.90
C ASP A 276 -10.41 -15.33 0.75
N GLY A 277 -9.87 -14.80 1.85
CA GLY A 277 -9.02 -13.61 1.85
C GLY A 277 -7.69 -13.88 1.14
N GLU A 278 -7.04 -14.99 1.46
CA GLU A 278 -5.79 -15.42 0.81
C GLU A 278 -5.99 -15.63 -0.69
N LYS A 279 -6.99 -16.46 -1.07
CA LYS A 279 -7.29 -16.73 -2.49
C LYS A 279 -7.57 -15.46 -3.28
N PHE A 280 -8.37 -14.55 -2.72
CA PHE A 280 -8.69 -13.28 -3.38
C PHE A 280 -7.45 -12.44 -3.61
N LEU A 281 -6.61 -12.31 -2.58
CA LEU A 281 -5.40 -11.50 -2.64
C LEU A 281 -4.39 -12.08 -3.63
N MET A 282 -4.12 -13.38 -3.55
CA MET A 282 -3.17 -14.06 -4.46
C MET A 282 -3.64 -13.97 -5.92
N LEU A 283 -4.94 -14.17 -6.19
CA LEU A 283 -5.49 -14.00 -7.53
C LEU A 283 -5.32 -12.57 -8.05
N ALA A 284 -5.59 -11.56 -7.20
CA ALA A 284 -5.44 -10.15 -7.57
C ALA A 284 -3.99 -9.79 -7.89
N LEU A 285 -3.02 -10.28 -7.10
CA LEU A 285 -1.59 -10.05 -7.33
C LEU A 285 -1.11 -10.76 -8.58
N LYS A 286 -1.50 -12.01 -8.81
CA LYS A 286 -1.20 -12.76 -10.04
C LYS A 286 -1.71 -12.02 -11.28
N ARG A 287 -2.97 -11.56 -11.27
CA ARG A 287 -3.54 -10.76 -12.39
C ARG A 287 -2.80 -9.42 -12.58
N THR A 288 -2.28 -8.86 -11.50
CA THR A 288 -1.44 -7.65 -11.56
C THR A 288 -0.13 -7.94 -12.29
N ASP A 289 0.55 -9.03 -11.94
CA ASP A 289 1.80 -9.43 -12.57
C ASP A 289 1.61 -9.80 -14.05
N GLU A 290 0.53 -10.51 -14.39
CA GLU A 290 0.13 -10.80 -15.78
C GLU A 290 -0.06 -9.52 -16.61
N ARG A 291 -0.73 -8.50 -16.04
CA ARG A 291 -0.92 -7.20 -16.72
C ARG A 291 0.39 -6.46 -16.95
N ILE A 292 1.29 -6.50 -15.97
CA ILE A 292 2.63 -5.88 -16.09
C ILE A 292 3.45 -6.59 -17.16
N ALA A 293 3.39 -7.92 -17.22
CA ALA A 293 4.11 -8.71 -18.23
C ALA A 293 3.74 -8.33 -19.67
N VAL A 294 2.47 -7.96 -19.91
CA VAL A 294 2.00 -7.46 -21.22
C VAL A 294 2.07 -5.93 -21.37
N GLY A 295 2.85 -5.24 -20.52
CA GLY A 295 3.10 -3.81 -20.61
C GLY A 295 1.91 -2.90 -20.23
N LYS A 296 0.82 -3.44 -19.66
CA LYS A 296 -0.35 -2.65 -19.25
C LYS A 296 -0.09 -1.93 -17.94
N LYS A 297 -0.54 -0.68 -17.85
CA LYS A 297 -0.44 0.14 -16.63
C LYS A 297 -1.33 -0.43 -15.52
N ILE A 298 -0.83 -0.36 -14.29
CA ILE A 298 -1.55 -0.74 -13.07
C ILE A 298 -1.95 0.52 -12.31
N SER A 299 -3.19 0.56 -11.82
CA SER A 299 -3.66 1.62 -10.94
C SER A 299 -3.31 1.29 -9.49
N PRO A 300 -2.56 2.13 -8.76
CA PRO A 300 -2.34 1.94 -7.33
C PRO A 300 -3.65 1.86 -6.53
N ALA A 301 -4.66 2.62 -6.91
CA ALA A 301 -5.97 2.56 -6.27
C ALA A 301 -6.63 1.19 -6.42
N PHE A 302 -6.51 0.56 -7.60
CA PHE A 302 -7.02 -0.80 -7.82
C PHE A 302 -6.30 -1.82 -6.95
N LEU A 303 -4.97 -1.74 -6.86
CA LEU A 303 -4.17 -2.61 -6.00
C LEU A 303 -4.58 -2.51 -4.53
N PHE A 304 -4.68 -1.29 -4.00
CA PHE A 304 -5.11 -1.11 -2.61
C PHE A 304 -6.58 -1.46 -2.40
N ALA A 305 -7.45 -1.26 -3.40
CA ALA A 305 -8.83 -1.72 -3.34
C ALA A 305 -8.91 -3.25 -3.24
N THR A 306 -8.09 -3.97 -3.99
CA THR A 306 -8.03 -5.45 -3.89
C THR A 306 -7.41 -5.92 -2.59
N LEU A 307 -6.30 -5.31 -2.14
CA LEU A 307 -5.65 -5.64 -0.87
C LEU A 307 -6.58 -5.50 0.34
N LEU A 308 -7.38 -4.45 0.38
CA LEU A 308 -8.21 -4.14 1.55
C LEU A 308 -9.62 -4.73 1.46
N TRP A 309 -10.03 -5.27 0.30
CA TRP A 309 -11.38 -5.79 0.09
C TRP A 309 -11.83 -6.86 1.09
N PRO A 310 -11.02 -7.87 1.46
CA PRO A 310 -11.46 -8.88 2.40
C PRO A 310 -11.94 -8.27 3.72
N GLN A 311 -11.24 -7.27 4.23
CA GLN A 311 -11.62 -6.57 5.45
C GLN A 311 -12.85 -5.67 5.26
N VAL A 312 -12.94 -4.99 4.12
CA VAL A 312 -14.13 -4.19 3.78
C VAL A 312 -15.36 -5.10 3.69
N LYS A 313 -15.25 -6.24 3.02
CA LYS A 313 -16.33 -7.22 2.89
C LYS A 313 -16.77 -7.76 4.26
N LYS A 314 -15.84 -8.15 5.10
CA LYS A 314 -16.12 -8.65 6.46
C LYS A 314 -16.91 -7.62 7.29
N ARG A 315 -16.50 -6.35 7.28
CA ARG A 315 -17.22 -5.27 7.97
C ARG A 315 -18.55 -4.97 7.34
N TRP A 316 -18.60 -4.95 6.02
CA TRP A 316 -19.85 -4.74 5.30
C TRP A 316 -20.89 -5.82 5.61
N ASP A 317 -20.50 -7.10 5.62
CA ASP A 317 -21.36 -8.22 6.01
C ASP A 317 -21.85 -8.07 7.47
N ALA A 318 -20.98 -7.62 8.38
CA ALA A 318 -21.36 -7.36 9.77
C ALA A 318 -22.40 -6.22 9.89
N TYR A 319 -22.18 -5.12 9.17
CA TYR A 319 -23.13 -4.01 9.14
C TYR A 319 -24.48 -4.39 8.51
N GLN A 320 -24.48 -5.26 7.50
CA GLN A 320 -25.73 -5.76 6.91
C GLN A 320 -26.51 -6.64 7.89
N LYS A 321 -25.84 -7.48 8.68
CA LYS A 321 -26.48 -8.34 9.68
C LYS A 321 -27.10 -7.55 10.83
N SER A 322 -26.48 -6.44 11.22
CA SER A 322 -26.99 -5.54 12.29
C SER A 322 -28.07 -4.59 11.82
N SER A 323 -28.27 -4.42 10.51
CA SER A 323 -29.26 -3.50 9.95
C SER A 323 -30.63 -4.15 9.84
N THR A 324 -31.64 -3.53 10.43
CA THR A 324 -33.05 -3.93 10.30
C THR A 324 -33.66 -3.62 8.93
N SER A 325 -32.96 -2.83 8.08
CA SER A 325 -33.43 -2.37 6.78
C SER A 325 -32.62 -2.99 5.64
N ASN A 326 -33.30 -3.75 4.80
CA ASN A 326 -32.71 -4.37 3.59
C ASN A 326 -32.85 -3.48 2.33
N LYS A 327 -33.12 -2.17 2.50
CA LYS A 327 -33.24 -1.23 1.38
C LYS A 327 -31.87 -0.99 0.73
N GLY A 328 -31.83 -0.81 -0.59
CA GLY A 328 -30.60 -0.60 -1.35
C GLY A 328 -29.75 0.58 -0.86
N SER A 329 -30.38 1.64 -0.31
CA SER A 329 -29.69 2.78 0.32
C SER A 329 -28.97 2.39 1.61
N ALA A 330 -29.57 1.54 2.46
CA ALA A 330 -28.94 1.05 3.69
C ALA A 330 -27.75 0.15 3.38
N ARG A 331 -27.85 -0.71 2.35
CA ARG A 331 -26.76 -1.57 1.89
C ARG A 331 -25.57 -0.77 1.34
N ALA A 332 -25.84 0.31 0.60
CA ALA A 332 -24.82 1.23 0.10
C ALA A 332 -24.14 2.00 1.24
N MET A 333 -24.90 2.48 2.21
CA MET A 333 -24.37 3.17 3.38
C MET A 333 -23.48 2.23 4.22
N ALA A 334 -23.92 1.00 4.44
CA ALA A 334 -23.14 -0.02 5.15
C ALA A 334 -21.80 -0.31 4.47
N LEU A 335 -21.78 -0.41 3.13
CA LEU A 335 -20.53 -0.57 2.36
C LEU A 335 -19.63 0.66 2.49
N TYR A 336 -20.21 1.85 2.40
CA TYR A 336 -19.45 3.09 2.54
C TYR A 336 -18.82 3.20 3.93
N SER A 337 -19.57 2.93 5.00
CA SER A 337 -19.06 2.96 6.38
C SER A 337 -17.96 1.93 6.62
N ALA A 338 -18.13 0.70 6.09
CA ALA A 338 -17.09 -0.33 6.16
C ALA A 338 -15.80 0.10 5.44
N ALA A 339 -15.94 0.73 4.28
CA ALA A 339 -14.81 1.26 3.53
C ALA A 339 -14.07 2.38 4.29
N GLU A 340 -14.80 3.33 4.89
CA GLU A 340 -14.21 4.41 5.68
C GLU A 340 -13.38 3.88 6.84
N GLU A 341 -13.93 2.93 7.60
CA GLU A 341 -13.26 2.37 8.78
C GLU A 341 -11.97 1.63 8.41
N VAL A 342 -12.01 0.78 7.36
CA VAL A 342 -10.83 0.04 6.90
C VAL A 342 -9.76 1.00 6.37
N ILE A 343 -10.16 2.01 5.58
CA ILE A 343 -9.21 3.01 5.06
C ILE A 343 -8.60 3.82 6.20
N ALA A 344 -9.37 4.25 7.19
CA ALA A 344 -8.87 4.98 8.34
C ALA A 344 -7.81 4.18 9.11
N THR A 345 -8.08 2.89 9.37
CA THR A 345 -7.15 1.98 10.03
C THR A 345 -5.85 1.82 9.24
N GLN A 346 -5.94 1.66 7.92
CA GLN A 346 -4.76 1.48 7.07
C GLN A 346 -3.98 2.78 6.89
N SER A 347 -4.67 3.92 6.75
CA SER A 347 -4.05 5.23 6.54
C SER A 347 -3.23 5.71 7.75
N ALA A 348 -3.49 5.18 8.93
CA ALA A 348 -2.66 5.41 10.11
C ALA A 348 -1.22 4.88 9.94
N LYS A 349 -1.00 3.91 9.06
CA LYS A 349 0.30 3.27 8.78
C LYS A 349 0.90 3.66 7.44
N LEU A 350 0.07 3.81 6.41
CA LEU A 350 0.47 4.21 5.06
C LEU A 350 -0.28 5.48 4.68
N ALA A 351 0.43 6.53 4.28
CA ALA A 351 -0.19 7.77 3.79
C ALA A 351 -0.79 7.56 2.40
N ILE A 352 -1.90 6.83 2.32
CA ILE A 352 -2.62 6.62 1.06
C ILE A 352 -3.13 7.97 0.59
N GLN A 353 -2.68 8.40 -0.60
CA GLN A 353 -3.05 9.71 -1.14
C GLN A 353 -4.58 9.78 -1.38
N TYR A 354 -5.19 10.92 -1.08
CA TYR A 354 -6.64 11.12 -1.17
C TYR A 354 -7.25 10.71 -2.52
N ARG A 355 -6.56 11.00 -3.63
CA ARG A 355 -7.00 10.58 -4.98
C ARG A 355 -7.16 9.07 -5.12
N PHE A 356 -6.29 8.27 -4.47
CA PHE A 356 -6.40 6.81 -4.50
C PHE A 356 -7.52 6.32 -3.59
N VAL A 357 -7.73 6.96 -2.45
CA VAL A 357 -8.85 6.66 -1.54
C VAL A 357 -10.19 6.85 -2.24
N ALA A 358 -10.36 7.95 -2.97
CA ALA A 358 -11.58 8.22 -3.73
C ALA A 358 -11.84 7.14 -4.79
N ASP A 359 -10.81 6.78 -5.55
CA ASP A 359 -10.90 5.72 -6.58
C ASP A 359 -11.18 4.34 -5.97
N MET A 360 -10.57 3.99 -4.82
CA MET A 360 -10.84 2.73 -4.11
C MET A 360 -12.31 2.62 -3.70
N LYS A 361 -12.83 3.65 -3.02
CA LYS A 361 -14.25 3.70 -2.63
C LYS A 361 -15.17 3.58 -3.83
N LEU A 362 -14.83 4.27 -4.90
CA LEU A 362 -15.62 4.22 -6.13
C LEU A 362 -15.64 2.80 -6.73
N ILE A 363 -14.49 2.10 -6.80
CA ILE A 363 -14.42 0.70 -7.28
C ILE A 363 -15.34 -0.19 -6.44
N TRP A 364 -15.35 -0.07 -5.12
CA TRP A 364 -16.21 -0.84 -4.23
C TRP A 364 -17.69 -0.48 -4.40
N MET A 365 -18.02 0.81 -4.48
CA MET A 365 -19.41 1.24 -4.66
C MET A 365 -19.98 0.85 -6.03
N LEU A 366 -19.15 0.79 -7.08
CA LEU A 366 -19.55 0.31 -8.39
C LEU A 366 -20.04 -1.16 -8.35
N GLN A 367 -19.59 -1.96 -7.38
CA GLN A 367 -20.03 -3.36 -7.25
C GLN A 367 -21.56 -3.45 -7.06
N LEU A 368 -22.16 -2.53 -6.31
CA LEU A 368 -23.61 -2.47 -6.15
C LEU A 368 -24.33 -2.03 -7.42
N ARG A 369 -23.67 -1.23 -8.26
CA ARG A 369 -24.23 -0.84 -9.56
C ARG A 369 -24.19 -1.98 -10.58
N PHE A 370 -23.15 -2.82 -10.56
CA PHE A 370 -23.09 -4.03 -11.42
C PHE A 370 -24.21 -5.02 -11.11
N GLU A 371 -24.67 -5.11 -9.87
CA GLU A 371 -25.81 -5.97 -9.51
C GLU A 371 -27.14 -5.46 -10.10
N ARG A 372 -27.22 -4.18 -10.48
CA ARG A 372 -28.44 -3.55 -10.99
C ARG A 372 -28.43 -3.49 -12.51
N ARG A 373 -29.09 -4.46 -13.15
CA ARG A 373 -29.18 -4.61 -14.62
C ARG A 373 -30.39 -3.93 -15.26
N THR A 374 -31.12 -3.07 -14.53
CA THR A 374 -32.40 -2.51 -14.94
C THR A 374 -32.37 -0.99 -15.14
N GLY A 375 -33.29 -0.47 -15.96
CA GLY A 375 -33.45 0.97 -16.22
C GLY A 375 -32.23 1.56 -16.93
N LYS A 376 -31.93 2.83 -16.61
CA LYS A 376 -30.80 3.55 -17.22
C LYS A 376 -29.42 3.18 -16.65
N ASN A 377 -29.37 2.37 -15.57
CA ASN A 377 -28.10 2.08 -14.89
C ASN A 377 -27.07 1.37 -15.79
N PRO A 378 -27.40 0.35 -16.60
CA PRO A 378 -26.43 -0.30 -17.47
C PRO A 378 -25.75 0.67 -18.44
N TYR A 379 -26.51 1.49 -19.11
CA TYR A 379 -26.00 2.47 -20.08
C TYR A 379 -25.05 3.48 -19.41
N THR A 380 -25.46 4.06 -18.30
CA THR A 380 -24.63 5.04 -17.57
C THR A 380 -23.42 4.40 -16.87
N LEU A 381 -23.48 3.10 -16.58
CA LEU A 381 -22.36 2.40 -15.95
C LEU A 381 -21.26 2.08 -16.95
N VAL A 382 -21.60 1.64 -18.16
CA VAL A 382 -20.62 1.36 -19.23
C VAL A 382 -19.84 2.61 -19.64
N GLU A 383 -20.49 3.77 -19.66
CA GLU A 383 -19.86 5.06 -19.97
C GLU A 383 -19.00 5.62 -18.80
N HIS A 384 -19.08 5.00 -17.63
CA HIS A 384 -18.41 5.50 -16.46
C HIS A 384 -16.88 5.36 -16.58
N PRO A 385 -16.06 6.42 -16.32
CA PRO A 385 -14.59 6.40 -16.48
C PRO A 385 -13.89 5.27 -15.73
N LYS A 386 -14.48 4.77 -14.66
CA LYS A 386 -13.95 3.67 -13.84
C LYS A 386 -14.67 2.34 -14.09
N TYR A 387 -15.48 2.24 -15.17
CA TYR A 387 -16.18 1.00 -15.53
C TYR A 387 -15.22 -0.18 -15.57
N ARG A 388 -14.14 -0.06 -16.34
CA ARG A 388 -13.16 -1.14 -16.52
C ARG A 388 -12.55 -1.60 -15.19
N ALA A 389 -12.19 -0.67 -14.30
CA ALA A 389 -11.66 -1.02 -12.98
C ALA A 389 -12.70 -1.72 -12.11
N GLY A 390 -13.94 -1.23 -12.10
CA GLY A 390 -15.05 -1.89 -11.39
C GLY A 390 -15.36 -3.28 -11.93
N TYR A 391 -15.32 -3.44 -13.26
CA TYR A 391 -15.54 -4.72 -13.94
C TYR A 391 -14.41 -5.72 -13.65
N ASP A 392 -13.14 -5.33 -13.80
CA ASP A 392 -11.99 -6.18 -13.45
C ASP A 392 -12.06 -6.62 -11.96
N PHE A 393 -12.56 -5.74 -11.09
CA PHE A 393 -12.76 -6.08 -9.68
C PHE A 393 -13.93 -7.08 -9.48
N MET A 394 -15.02 -6.94 -10.25
CA MET A 394 -16.13 -7.91 -10.26
C MET A 394 -15.68 -9.28 -10.75
N LEU A 395 -14.81 -9.36 -11.77
CA LEU A 395 -14.20 -10.59 -12.24
C LEU A 395 -13.42 -11.33 -11.14
N LEU A 396 -12.65 -10.60 -10.31
CA LEU A 396 -11.96 -11.19 -9.16
C LEU A 396 -12.95 -11.77 -8.15
N ARG A 397 -14.06 -11.07 -7.89
CA ARG A 397 -15.10 -11.54 -6.98
C ARG A 397 -15.83 -12.77 -7.52
N SER A 398 -16.07 -12.82 -8.83
CA SER A 398 -16.74 -13.95 -9.50
C SER A 398 -15.87 -15.21 -9.48
N ALA A 399 -14.57 -15.08 -9.73
CA ALA A 399 -13.63 -16.20 -9.68
C ALA A 399 -13.57 -16.92 -8.31
N LEU A 400 -14.08 -16.29 -7.24
CA LEU A 400 -14.21 -16.87 -5.91
C LEU A 400 -15.67 -17.20 -5.53
N GLY A 401 -16.59 -17.13 -6.46
CA GLY A 401 -18.00 -17.41 -6.22
C GLY A 401 -18.74 -16.33 -5.40
N HIS A 402 -18.13 -15.16 -5.19
CA HIS A 402 -18.79 -14.05 -4.47
C HIS A 402 -19.82 -13.32 -5.33
N VAL A 403 -19.77 -13.53 -6.64
CA VAL A 403 -20.68 -12.97 -7.63
C VAL A 403 -20.94 -14.08 -8.66
N PRO A 404 -22.18 -14.29 -9.10
CA PRO A 404 -22.50 -15.29 -10.13
C PRO A 404 -21.78 -15.01 -11.46
N GLU A 405 -21.24 -16.02 -12.10
CA GLU A 405 -20.62 -15.90 -13.44
C GLU A 405 -21.62 -15.37 -14.48
N SER A 406 -22.89 -15.71 -14.36
CA SER A 406 -23.94 -15.20 -15.22
C SER A 406 -24.06 -13.67 -15.21
N LEU A 407 -23.69 -13.01 -14.09
CA LEU A 407 -23.64 -11.55 -14.03
C LEU A 407 -22.45 -11.00 -14.82
N VAL A 408 -21.31 -11.70 -14.79
CA VAL A 408 -20.12 -11.32 -15.56
C VAL A 408 -20.40 -11.41 -17.06
N HIS A 409 -20.91 -12.56 -17.53
CA HIS A 409 -21.26 -12.76 -18.92
C HIS A 409 -22.32 -11.77 -19.41
N TRP A 410 -23.31 -11.45 -18.57
CA TRP A 410 -24.30 -10.44 -18.92
C TRP A 410 -23.66 -9.08 -19.23
N TRP A 411 -22.64 -8.66 -18.47
CA TRP A 411 -21.95 -7.39 -18.70
C TRP A 411 -21.01 -7.45 -19.91
N GLU A 412 -20.39 -8.60 -20.20
CA GLU A 412 -19.61 -8.81 -21.42
C GLU A 412 -20.52 -8.67 -22.66
N ASP A 413 -21.61 -9.43 -22.68
CA ASP A 413 -22.59 -9.37 -23.75
C ASP A 413 -23.19 -7.97 -23.93
N PHE A 414 -23.45 -7.26 -22.81
CA PHE A 414 -24.02 -5.91 -22.87
C PHE A 414 -23.05 -4.88 -23.47
N VAL A 415 -21.75 -5.00 -23.20
CA VAL A 415 -20.72 -4.10 -23.76
C VAL A 415 -20.59 -4.31 -25.27
N ASP A 416 -20.62 -5.58 -25.72
CA ASP A 416 -20.39 -5.95 -27.09
C ASP A 416 -21.68 -5.85 -27.95
N ALA A 417 -22.85 -5.68 -27.30
CA ALA A 417 -24.15 -5.61 -27.97
C ALA A 417 -24.40 -4.26 -28.66
N ASP A 418 -25.15 -4.30 -29.75
CA ASP A 418 -25.74 -3.12 -30.37
C ASP A 418 -26.88 -2.53 -29.51
N GLU A 419 -27.42 -1.39 -29.92
CA GLU A 419 -28.41 -0.63 -29.14
C GLU A 419 -29.73 -1.44 -28.95
N GLN A 420 -30.19 -2.16 -30.00
CA GLN A 420 -31.41 -2.96 -29.91
C GLN A 420 -31.23 -4.13 -28.93
N LYS A 421 -30.14 -4.87 -29.06
CA LYS A 421 -29.81 -5.99 -28.16
C LYS A 421 -29.64 -5.54 -26.72
N ARG A 422 -29.02 -4.37 -26.48
CA ARG A 422 -28.94 -3.75 -25.13
C ARG A 422 -30.31 -3.47 -24.55
N ALA A 423 -31.24 -2.94 -25.37
CA ALA A 423 -32.62 -2.68 -24.93
C ALA A 423 -33.34 -3.97 -24.54
N ASP A 424 -33.20 -5.02 -25.36
CA ASP A 424 -33.80 -6.33 -25.09
C ASP A 424 -33.23 -6.97 -23.82
N MET A 425 -31.90 -6.90 -23.61
CA MET A 425 -31.24 -7.40 -22.42
C MET A 425 -31.72 -6.69 -21.14
N VAL A 426 -31.91 -5.36 -21.19
CA VAL A 426 -32.45 -4.59 -20.06
C VAL A 426 -33.90 -4.94 -19.78
N ALA A 427 -34.74 -5.07 -20.82
CA ALA A 427 -36.14 -5.46 -20.69
C ALA A 427 -36.28 -6.87 -20.06
N GLN A 428 -35.44 -7.82 -20.49
CA GLN A 428 -35.40 -9.15 -19.91
C GLN A 428 -35.00 -9.11 -18.44
N ALA A 429 -33.94 -8.34 -18.08
CA ALA A 429 -33.48 -8.18 -16.71
C ALA A 429 -34.57 -7.52 -15.81
N GLU A 430 -35.41 -6.63 -16.36
CA GLU A 430 -36.54 -6.05 -15.62
C GLU A 430 -37.63 -7.09 -15.34
N VAL A 431 -37.93 -7.98 -16.28
CA VAL A 431 -38.89 -9.08 -16.06
C VAL A 431 -38.38 -10.01 -14.97
N GLU A 432 -37.10 -10.40 -15.04
CA GLU A 432 -36.45 -11.24 -14.02
C GLU A 432 -36.49 -10.58 -12.64
N ALA A 433 -36.16 -9.30 -12.53
CA ALA A 433 -36.18 -8.54 -11.28
C ALA A 433 -37.60 -8.47 -10.67
N ARG A 434 -38.63 -8.25 -11.49
CA ARG A 434 -40.03 -8.26 -11.04
C ARG A 434 -40.47 -9.64 -10.54
N ARG A 435 -40.06 -10.71 -11.24
CA ARG A 435 -40.33 -12.11 -10.85
C ARG A 435 -39.69 -12.46 -9.49
N THR A 436 -38.40 -12.12 -9.34
CA THR A 436 -37.66 -12.34 -8.09
C THR A 436 -38.27 -11.54 -6.93
N ALA A 437 -38.67 -10.29 -7.15
CA ALA A 437 -39.32 -9.47 -6.14
C ALA A 437 -40.71 -10.00 -5.75
N ALA A 438 -41.47 -10.55 -6.68
CA ALA A 438 -42.77 -11.20 -6.40
C ALA A 438 -42.59 -12.46 -5.56
N GLN A 439 -41.61 -13.30 -5.90
CA GLN A 439 -41.26 -14.51 -5.13
C GLN A 439 -40.81 -14.19 -3.69
N ALA A 440 -39.94 -13.17 -3.52
CA ALA A 440 -39.50 -12.73 -2.21
C ALA A 440 -40.65 -12.19 -1.35
N ARG A 441 -41.62 -11.47 -1.93
CA ARG A 441 -42.83 -11.00 -1.25
C ARG A 441 -43.76 -12.14 -0.85
N ALA A 442 -43.90 -13.16 -1.68
CA ALA A 442 -44.70 -14.35 -1.38
C ALA A 442 -44.09 -15.16 -0.23
N GLY A 443 -42.76 -15.38 -0.26
CA GLY A 443 -42.04 -16.09 0.81
C GLY A 443 -42.04 -15.34 2.16
N SER A 444 -42.01 -13.99 2.14
CA SER A 444 -42.11 -13.21 3.38
C SER A 444 -43.52 -13.26 4.00
N LYS A 445 -44.56 -13.28 3.16
CA LYS A 445 -45.95 -13.46 3.62
C LYS A 445 -46.19 -14.85 4.20
N SER A 446 -45.61 -15.89 3.61
CA SER A 446 -45.67 -17.25 4.11
C SER A 446 -45.03 -17.38 5.50
N ARG A 447 -43.81 -16.86 5.67
CA ARG A 447 -43.11 -16.86 6.97
C ARG A 447 -43.85 -16.07 8.05
N GLN A 448 -44.44 -14.91 7.70
CA GLN A 448 -45.25 -14.15 8.65
C GLN A 448 -46.54 -14.87 9.04
N LYS A 449 -47.10 -15.66 8.12
CA LYS A 449 -48.25 -16.49 8.42
C LYS A 449 -47.88 -17.64 9.34
N GLU A 450 -46.78 -18.33 9.07
CA GLU A 450 -46.27 -19.43 9.94
C GLU A 450 -45.94 -18.92 11.36
N GLN A 451 -45.27 -17.75 11.49
CA GLN A 451 -45.03 -17.15 12.80
C GLN A 451 -46.30 -16.77 13.55
N ARG A 452 -47.31 -16.22 12.88
CA ARG A 452 -48.61 -15.94 13.49
C ARG A 452 -49.36 -17.19 13.89
N ASP A 453 -49.24 -18.26 13.13
CA ASP A 453 -49.89 -19.54 13.43
C ASP A 453 -49.16 -20.24 14.60
N GLU A 454 -47.81 -20.12 14.70
CA GLU A 454 -47.04 -20.55 15.88
C GLU A 454 -47.35 -19.74 17.15
N GLU A 455 -47.46 -18.41 17.05
CA GLU A 455 -47.84 -17.55 18.18
C GLU A 455 -49.25 -17.88 18.66
N ARG A 456 -50.20 -18.12 17.74
CA ARG A 456 -51.54 -18.57 18.10
C ARG A 456 -51.55 -19.93 18.81
N PHE A 457 -50.72 -20.87 18.34
CA PHE A 457 -50.62 -22.20 18.95
C PHE A 457 -50.01 -22.12 20.34
N THR A 458 -49.05 -21.27 20.56
CA THR A 458 -48.45 -21.00 21.87
C THR A 458 -49.39 -20.25 22.80
N GLU A 459 -50.20 -19.29 22.31
CA GLU A 459 -51.23 -18.64 23.10
C GLU A 459 -52.40 -19.60 23.48
N GLU A 460 -52.80 -20.51 22.59
CA GLU A 460 -53.81 -21.55 22.91
C GLU A 460 -53.27 -22.57 23.88
N ALA A 461 -52.00 -22.97 23.78
CA ALA A 461 -51.36 -23.87 24.72
C ALA A 461 -51.23 -23.30 26.15
N THR A 462 -50.98 -21.99 26.27
CA THR A 462 -50.93 -21.29 27.57
C THR A 462 -52.31 -21.04 28.18
N ARG A 463 -53.40 -21.06 27.39
CA ARG A 463 -54.78 -21.00 27.91
C ARG A 463 -55.29 -22.33 28.47
N TYR A 464 -54.60 -23.48 28.21
CA TYR A 464 -55.00 -24.81 28.66
C TYR A 464 -54.14 -25.27 29.84
N GLU A 465 -54.03 -24.46 30.90
CA GLU A 465 -53.63 -25.00 32.21
C GLU A 465 -54.85 -25.57 32.93
N PRO A 466 -54.83 -26.85 33.32
CA PRO A 466 -55.95 -27.45 34.05
C PRO A 466 -55.99 -26.87 35.46
N ARG A 467 -57.13 -26.21 35.79
CA ARG A 467 -57.45 -25.77 37.15
C ARG A 467 -57.37 -26.98 38.10
N SER A 468 -56.31 -27.10 38.89
CA SER A 468 -56.20 -28.07 39.97
C SER A 468 -57.21 -27.69 41.08
N LYS A 469 -58.16 -28.60 41.33
CA LYS A 469 -59.08 -28.58 42.45
C LYS A 469 -58.27 -28.79 43.71
N THR A 470 -57.96 -27.75 44.49
CA THR A 470 -57.54 -27.95 45.89
C THR A 470 -58.72 -27.84 46.80
N SER A 471 -59.05 -28.99 47.38
CA SER A 471 -60.01 -29.18 48.46
C SER A 471 -59.50 -28.53 49.74
N ARG A 472 -60.45 -27.85 50.34
CA ARG A 472 -60.53 -27.30 51.67
C ARG A 472 -60.25 -28.31 52.74
N ARG A 473 -59.23 -28.15 53.62
CA ARG A 473 -59.32 -28.70 55.01
C ARG A 473 -58.42 -27.93 55.99
N ARG A 474 -59.11 -27.30 56.92
CA ARG A 474 -58.96 -27.10 58.37
C ARG A 474 -57.62 -26.70 59.00
N ARG A 475 -57.80 -25.61 59.74
CA ARG A 475 -57.12 -25.10 60.93
C ARG A 475 -56.66 -26.16 61.92
N SER A 476 -55.49 -25.96 62.51
CA SER A 476 -55.21 -25.88 63.97
C SER A 476 -53.73 -25.68 64.18
N SER A 477 -53.38 -24.56 64.75
CA SER A 477 -52.87 -24.32 66.13
C SER A 477 -51.47 -24.90 66.45
N ALA A 478 -50.70 -23.96 66.88
CA ALA A 478 -49.79 -23.99 68.03
C ALA A 478 -48.32 -24.32 67.70
N GLU A 479 -47.54 -23.43 67.97
CA GLU A 479 -46.71 -23.08 69.12
C GLU A 479 -45.24 -23.45 68.98
N LYS A 480 -44.44 -22.44 69.08
CA LYS A 480 -43.26 -22.23 69.91
C LYS A 480 -41.98 -23.04 69.70
N ALA A 481 -41.01 -22.23 69.87
CA ALA A 481 -39.60 -22.41 70.30
C ALA A 481 -38.62 -22.59 69.14
N GLY A 482 -37.58 -21.85 69.02
CA GLY A 482 -36.80 -21.03 69.90
C GLY A 482 -35.33 -21.33 69.61
N ILE A 483 -34.59 -20.25 69.65
CA ILE A 483 -33.17 -20.22 70.03
C ILE A 483 -32.12 -20.45 68.93
N GLU A 484 -31.43 -19.35 68.62
CA GLU A 484 -29.98 -19.06 68.70
C GLU A 484 -29.09 -19.86 67.73
N GLY A 485 -28.14 -19.26 67.11
CA GLY A 485 -27.19 -18.19 67.45
C GLY A 485 -26.26 -17.86 66.31
N GLN A 486 -25.93 -16.65 66.39
CA GLN A 486 -24.60 -16.05 66.26
C GLN A 486 -23.85 -16.23 64.96
N ALA A 487 -23.67 -15.15 64.31
CA ALA A 487 -22.70 -14.06 64.46
C ALA A 487 -21.40 -14.38 63.73
N SER A 488 -20.93 -13.57 62.87
CA SER A 488 -20.08 -12.39 63.02
C SER A 488 -19.74 -11.88 61.63
N GLU A 489 -19.96 -10.61 61.40
CA GLU A 489 -18.96 -9.52 61.40
C GLU A 489 -17.92 -9.67 60.29
N ALA A 490 -17.55 -8.71 59.51
CA ALA A 490 -17.55 -7.27 59.64
C ALA A 490 -17.20 -6.61 58.32
N LYS A 491 -17.80 -5.48 58.04
CA LYS A 491 -17.16 -4.13 57.88
C LYS A 491 -16.07 -4.03 56.80
N LEU A 492 -15.95 -2.99 56.04
CA LEU A 492 -16.27 -1.56 55.97
C LEU A 492 -15.88 -1.12 54.57
N ALA A 493 -16.69 -0.39 53.87
CA ALA A 493 -16.65 1.07 53.66
C ALA A 493 -15.35 1.59 53.03
N GLU A 494 -15.47 2.24 51.87
CA GLU A 494 -15.40 3.68 51.76
C GLU A 494 -15.52 4.12 50.29
N LYS A 495 -16.47 5.00 50.03
CA LYS A 495 -16.40 6.00 48.94
C LYS A 495 -15.55 7.17 49.46
N PRO A 496 -14.91 7.94 48.55
CA PRO A 496 -15.35 9.32 48.47
C PRO A 496 -15.58 9.82 47.06
N ASP A 497 -16.53 10.73 47.02
CA ASP A 497 -16.83 11.70 45.97
C ASP A 497 -15.61 12.52 45.54
N ASN A 498 -15.51 12.84 44.25
CA ASN A 498 -15.30 14.25 43.91
C ASN A 498 -15.82 14.57 42.52
N ALA A 499 -16.70 15.50 42.50
CA ALA A 499 -17.25 16.19 41.36
C ALA A 499 -16.21 17.18 40.80
N ALA A 500 -16.05 17.21 39.48
CA ALA A 500 -15.54 18.40 38.79
C ALA A 500 -16.21 18.55 37.43
N SER A 501 -17.10 19.51 37.44
CA SER A 501 -17.66 20.39 36.41
C SER A 501 -17.18 20.21 34.97
N VAL A 502 -18.13 19.87 34.11
CA VAL A 502 -18.06 20.02 32.65
C VAL A 502 -18.33 21.46 32.29
N VAL A 503 -17.34 22.15 31.74
CA VAL A 503 -17.53 23.47 31.11
C VAL A 503 -17.76 23.24 29.62
N SER A 504 -18.99 23.54 29.21
CA SER A 504 -19.46 23.65 27.84
C SER A 504 -18.86 24.89 27.17
N VAL A 505 -18.08 24.72 26.11
CA VAL A 505 -17.62 25.82 25.24
C VAL A 505 -18.35 25.72 23.90
N LYS A 506 -19.25 26.65 23.65
CA LYS A 506 -19.91 26.90 22.36
C LYS A 506 -18.90 27.54 21.38
N PRO A 507 -18.89 27.18 20.07
CA PRO A 507 -18.04 27.83 19.09
C PRO A 507 -18.66 29.18 18.64
N LYS A 508 -17.83 30.23 18.66
CA LYS A 508 -18.15 31.58 18.16
C LYS A 508 -18.26 31.59 16.63
N ARG A 509 -19.36 32.11 16.13
CA ARG A 509 -19.60 32.53 14.75
C ARG A 509 -18.57 33.59 14.33
N ARG A 510 -17.82 33.33 13.26
CA ARG A 510 -17.00 34.33 12.56
C ARG A 510 -17.85 35.13 11.58
N ARG A 511 -17.89 36.44 11.81
CA ARG A 511 -18.50 37.47 10.98
C ARG A 511 -17.83 37.55 9.59
N ARG A 512 -18.67 37.64 8.55
CA ARG A 512 -18.31 38.07 7.18
C ARG A 512 -17.84 39.52 7.21
N ARG A 513 -16.75 39.83 6.50
CA ARG A 513 -16.36 41.19 6.08
C ARG A 513 -16.75 41.39 4.62
N PRO A 514 -17.14 42.64 4.23
CA PRO A 514 -17.69 42.92 2.93
C PRO A 514 -16.64 43.18 1.85
N LYS A 515 -17.07 42.98 0.60
CA LYS A 515 -16.36 43.37 -0.62
C LYS A 515 -16.12 44.87 -0.67
N SER A 516 -14.95 45.32 -1.14
CA SER A 516 -14.73 46.65 -1.68
C SER A 516 -14.38 46.52 -3.15
N ASP A 517 -15.22 47.08 -4.00
CA ASP A 517 -14.98 47.43 -5.40
C ASP A 517 -13.96 48.57 -5.48
N LYS A 518 -13.12 48.51 -6.49
CA LYS A 518 -12.56 49.65 -7.28
C LYS A 518 -11.62 49.03 -8.33
N ALA A 519 -11.98 49.08 -9.54
CA ALA A 519 -11.98 50.18 -10.52
C ALA A 519 -10.68 50.14 -11.38
N GLU A 520 -10.94 50.07 -12.64
CA GLU A 520 -10.15 50.14 -13.83
C GLU A 520 -9.00 51.18 -13.81
N SER A 521 -7.90 50.84 -14.45
CA SER A 521 -7.23 51.82 -15.35
C SER A 521 -6.44 51.08 -16.43
N LYS A 522 -6.77 51.43 -17.68
CA LYS A 522 -6.05 51.21 -18.93
C LYS A 522 -4.77 52.03 -18.96
N SER A 523 -3.75 51.51 -19.62
CA SER A 523 -2.85 52.19 -20.58
C SER A 523 -1.91 51.11 -21.11
N GLU A 524 -1.93 50.65 -22.31
CA GLU A 524 -1.40 51.12 -23.62
C GLU A 524 0.09 51.46 -23.63
N GLN A 525 0.77 50.78 -24.58
CA GLN A 525 2.01 51.13 -25.30
C GLN A 525 3.35 50.84 -24.62
N SER A 526 4.15 49.95 -25.08
CA SER A 526 4.98 49.87 -26.31
C SER A 526 5.57 48.45 -26.42
#